data_9ad00d8311c88eca7ce245083b61a513
#
_entry.id   9ad00d8311c88eca7ce245083b61a513
#
_cell.length_a   1.000
_cell.length_b   1.000
_cell.length_c   1.000
_cell.angle_alpha   90.00
_cell.angle_beta   90.00
_cell.angle_gamma   90.00
#
_symmetry.space_group_name_H-M   'P 1'
#
loop_
_entity.id
_entity.type
_entity.pdbx_description
1 polymer ?
#
loop_
_entity_poly.entity_id
_entity_poly.type
_entity_poly.pdbx_seq_one_letter_code
_entity_poly.pdbx_strand_id
1 'polypeptide(L)'
;MSELPVADKFAAFEELIPPLTDLNTPYREALSRGELILQQCQSCSSHQYPFESFCYECGSTELENKISLGQGFVYSFVKVHQPYHPAFKPFIPYTVATIQLDDGPRLLSAMLDLTTEVKIDDRVKPRIERITASESMLMYELERY
;
A
#
# COMPACT_ATOMS: atom_id res chain seq x y z
N MET A 1 -2.42 18.19 12.21
CA MET A 1 -2.46 17.07 11.27
C MET A 1 -3.90 16.63 11.08
N SER A 2 -4.41 16.69 9.87
CA SER A 2 -5.80 16.31 9.61
C SER A 2 -5.94 14.79 9.57
N GLU A 3 -6.95 14.28 10.26
CA GLU A 3 -7.30 12.88 10.16
C GLU A 3 -8.05 12.63 8.86
N LEU A 4 -7.75 11.48 8.23
CA LEU A 4 -8.49 11.08 7.05
C LEU A 4 -9.91 10.63 7.45
N PRO A 5 -10.92 10.91 6.62
CA PRO A 5 -12.27 10.45 6.91
C PRO A 5 -12.37 8.91 6.87
N VAL A 6 -13.25 8.36 7.69
CA VAL A 6 -13.53 6.92 7.64
C VAL A 6 -14.34 6.64 6.38
N ALA A 7 -13.88 5.70 5.57
CA ALA A 7 -14.58 5.29 4.35
C ALA A 7 -15.54 4.13 4.66
N ASP A 8 -16.83 4.41 4.77
CA ASP A 8 -17.84 3.42 5.15
C ASP A 8 -17.82 2.16 4.28
N LYS A 9 -17.52 2.32 2.99
CA LYS A 9 -17.48 1.19 2.05
C LYS A 9 -16.40 0.16 2.39
N PHE A 10 -15.39 0.55 3.18
CA PHE A 10 -14.29 -0.34 3.57
C PHE A 10 -14.38 -0.79 5.03
N ALA A 11 -15.44 -0.42 5.75
CA ALA A 11 -15.57 -0.73 7.18
C ALA A 11 -15.53 -2.24 7.46
N ALA A 12 -16.05 -3.07 6.55
CA ALA A 12 -16.04 -4.53 6.72
C ALA A 12 -14.63 -5.13 6.68
N PHE A 13 -13.63 -4.40 6.22
CA PHE A 13 -12.24 -4.86 6.23
C PHE A 13 -11.61 -4.85 7.63
N GLU A 14 -12.28 -4.27 8.62
CA GLU A 14 -11.78 -4.23 10.00
C GLU A 14 -11.41 -5.62 10.51
N GLU A 15 -12.20 -6.64 10.19
CA GLU A 15 -11.93 -8.03 10.58
C GLU A 15 -10.66 -8.60 9.96
N LEU A 16 -10.18 -8.00 8.87
CA LEU A 16 -9.03 -8.49 8.11
C LEU A 16 -7.72 -7.78 8.48
N ILE A 17 -7.79 -6.80 9.37
CA ILE A 17 -6.61 -6.04 9.77
C ILE A 17 -5.65 -6.94 10.55
N PRO A 18 -4.41 -7.14 10.07
CA PRO A 18 -3.46 -7.98 10.79
C PRO A 18 -3.03 -7.33 12.11
N PRO A 19 -2.57 -8.13 13.08
CA PRO A 19 -2.10 -7.57 14.34
C PRO A 19 -0.88 -6.68 14.14
N LEU A 20 -0.72 -5.68 15.02
CA LEU A 20 0.46 -4.84 15.05
C LEU A 20 1.66 -5.63 15.56
N THR A 21 2.81 -5.39 14.95
CA THR A 21 4.10 -5.91 15.39
C THR A 21 5.08 -4.75 15.50
N ASP A 22 6.22 -4.97 16.14
CA ASP A 22 7.24 -3.93 16.22
C ASP A 22 7.74 -3.51 14.84
N LEU A 23 7.76 -4.44 13.88
CA LEU A 23 8.18 -4.15 12.51
C LEU A 23 7.16 -3.32 11.73
N ASN A 24 5.87 -3.68 11.81
CA ASN A 24 4.87 -3.03 10.97
C ASN A 24 4.24 -1.78 11.60
N THR A 25 4.43 -1.56 12.89
CA THR A 25 3.80 -0.43 13.59
C THR A 25 4.18 0.92 12.98
N PRO A 26 5.46 1.23 12.69
CA PRO A 26 5.80 2.53 12.09
C PRO A 26 5.11 2.75 10.74
N TYR A 27 5.04 1.73 9.91
CA TYR A 27 4.37 1.78 8.62
C TYR A 27 2.87 2.08 8.77
N ARG A 28 2.21 1.35 9.66
CA ARG A 28 0.77 1.49 9.87
C ARG A 28 0.41 2.82 10.54
N GLU A 29 1.23 3.30 11.46
CA GLU A 29 1.04 4.61 12.06
C GLU A 29 1.21 5.72 11.01
N ALA A 30 2.17 5.58 10.09
CA ALA A 30 2.35 6.52 9.01
C ALA A 30 1.11 6.56 8.11
N LEU A 31 0.57 5.40 7.74
CA LEU A 31 -0.67 5.35 6.95
C LEU A 31 -1.82 6.06 7.66
N SER A 32 -1.93 5.93 8.99
CA SER A 32 -2.99 6.60 9.73
C SER A 32 -2.85 8.12 9.75
N ARG A 33 -1.64 8.63 9.46
CA ARG A 33 -1.37 10.06 9.27
C ARG A 33 -1.47 10.49 7.81
N GLY A 34 -1.79 9.57 6.90
CA GLY A 34 -1.85 9.87 5.48
C GLY A 34 -0.49 9.84 4.78
N GLU A 35 0.48 9.16 5.37
CA GLU A 35 1.84 9.07 4.83
C GLU A 35 2.20 7.64 4.46
N LEU A 36 2.90 7.49 3.34
CA LEU A 36 3.52 6.22 2.97
C LEU A 36 5.00 6.31 3.29
N ILE A 37 5.52 5.36 4.07
CA ILE A 37 6.95 5.29 4.34
C ILE A 37 7.54 3.99 3.83
N LEU A 38 8.82 4.05 3.45
CA LEU A 38 9.63 2.90 3.07
C LEU A 38 10.85 2.88 3.98
N GLN A 39 11.54 1.74 4.03
CA GLN A 39 12.84 1.69 4.69
C GLN A 39 13.93 2.01 3.68
N GLN A 40 14.91 2.81 4.10
CA GLN A 40 16.11 3.06 3.32
C GLN A 40 17.34 2.59 4.09
N CYS A 41 18.15 1.77 3.46
CA CYS A 41 19.42 1.31 4.05
C CYS A 41 20.44 2.45 4.02
N GLN A 42 21.06 2.71 5.17
CA GLN A 42 22.06 3.76 5.29
C GLN A 42 23.43 3.29 4.78
N SER A 43 23.61 1.99 4.58
CA SER A 43 24.86 1.43 4.06
C SER A 43 24.91 1.37 2.55
N CYS A 44 23.83 0.94 1.88
CA CYS A 44 23.80 0.80 0.42
C CYS A 44 22.78 1.71 -0.27
N SER A 45 22.02 2.48 0.48
CA SER A 45 21.02 3.45 0.00
C SER A 45 19.80 2.86 -0.69
N SER A 46 19.65 1.55 -0.75
CA SER A 46 18.47 0.95 -1.38
C SER A 46 17.23 1.13 -0.51
N HIS A 47 16.08 1.28 -1.15
CA HIS A 47 14.78 1.32 -0.48
C HIS A 47 14.17 -0.07 -0.49
N GLN A 48 13.36 -0.37 0.52
CA GLN A 48 12.69 -1.67 0.60
C GLN A 48 11.31 -1.60 1.22
N TYR A 49 10.48 -2.56 0.84
CA TYR A 49 9.16 -2.86 1.36
C TYR A 49 8.88 -4.35 1.10
N PRO A 50 8.26 -5.11 2.00
CA PRO A 50 7.81 -4.72 3.35
C PRO A 50 8.97 -4.49 4.33
N PHE A 51 8.63 -3.99 5.53
CA PHE A 51 9.62 -3.69 6.56
C PHE A 51 10.26 -4.97 7.10
N GLU A 52 11.56 -4.89 7.32
CA GLU A 52 12.35 -5.98 7.90
C GLU A 52 13.40 -5.40 8.84
N SER A 53 14.03 -6.23 9.63
CA SER A 53 15.08 -5.80 10.56
C SER A 53 16.46 -5.66 9.90
N PHE A 54 16.57 -6.00 8.63
CA PHE A 54 17.83 -5.95 7.88
C PHE A 54 17.55 -5.55 6.43
N CYS A 55 18.59 -5.06 5.74
CA CYS A 55 18.49 -4.70 4.33
C CYS A 55 18.46 -5.96 3.47
N TYR A 56 17.50 -6.03 2.55
CA TYR A 56 17.37 -7.15 1.61
C TYR A 56 18.57 -7.26 0.67
N GLU A 57 19.24 -6.15 0.37
CA GLU A 57 20.33 -6.12 -0.60
C GLU A 57 21.70 -6.41 0.03
N CYS A 58 22.02 -5.79 1.16
CA CYS A 58 23.36 -5.88 1.74
C CYS A 58 23.41 -6.47 3.16
N GLY A 59 22.26 -6.75 3.77
CA GLY A 59 22.18 -7.34 5.10
C GLY A 59 22.45 -6.39 6.26
N SER A 60 22.70 -5.10 6.00
CA SER A 60 22.92 -4.12 7.06
C SER A 60 21.67 -3.95 7.93
N THR A 61 21.87 -3.65 9.21
CA THR A 61 20.78 -3.33 10.14
C THR A 61 20.54 -1.81 10.25
N GLU A 62 21.31 -1.01 9.53
CA GLU A 62 21.21 0.45 9.56
C GLU A 62 20.11 0.92 8.60
N LEU A 63 18.86 0.80 9.05
CA LEU A 63 17.68 1.17 8.25
C LEU A 63 17.02 2.40 8.85
N GLU A 64 16.57 3.31 7.98
CA GLU A 64 15.77 4.48 8.36
C GLU A 64 14.46 4.49 7.62
N ASN A 65 13.43 5.08 8.25
CA ASN A 65 12.13 5.28 7.63
C ASN A 65 12.18 6.55 6.77
N LYS A 66 11.74 6.45 5.52
CA LYS A 66 11.70 7.58 4.59
C LYS A 66 10.29 7.73 4.02
N ILE A 67 9.80 8.95 4.00
CA ILE A 67 8.52 9.26 3.35
C ILE A 67 8.68 9.08 1.85
N SER A 68 7.74 8.37 1.26
CA SER A 68 7.68 8.15 -0.19
C SER A 68 6.47 8.88 -0.76
N LEU A 69 6.62 9.43 -1.97
CA LEU A 69 5.47 9.92 -2.73
C LEU A 69 4.60 8.77 -3.20
N GLY A 70 5.14 7.54 -3.21
CA GLY A 70 4.40 6.33 -3.55
C GLY A 70 4.01 6.19 -5.00
N GLN A 71 4.48 7.07 -5.87
CA GLN A 71 4.18 7.02 -7.29
C GLN A 71 4.93 5.89 -7.97
N GLY A 72 4.35 5.35 -9.02
CA GLY A 72 4.95 4.26 -9.75
C GLY A 72 4.13 3.90 -10.97
N PHE A 73 4.32 2.68 -11.44
CA PHE A 73 3.57 2.17 -12.58
C PHE A 73 3.14 0.73 -12.34
N VAL A 74 2.11 0.32 -13.07
CA VAL A 74 1.59 -1.06 -13.01
C VAL A 74 2.59 -1.99 -13.66
N TYR A 75 3.22 -2.84 -12.85
CA TYR A 75 4.14 -3.86 -13.32
C TYR A 75 3.38 -5.10 -13.81
N SER A 76 2.39 -5.52 -13.05
CA SER A 76 1.48 -6.61 -13.40
C SER A 76 0.18 -6.42 -12.63
N PHE A 77 -0.88 -7.11 -13.05
CA PHE A 77 -2.14 -7.07 -12.34
C PHE A 77 -2.96 -8.33 -12.58
N VAL A 78 -3.92 -8.55 -11.67
CA VAL A 78 -4.92 -9.60 -11.81
C VAL A 78 -6.29 -9.04 -11.49
N LYS A 79 -7.33 -9.61 -12.09
CA LYS A 79 -8.72 -9.36 -11.68
C LYS A 79 -9.19 -10.51 -10.80
N VAL A 80 -9.74 -10.16 -9.65
CA VAL A 80 -10.23 -11.12 -8.67
C VAL A 80 -11.75 -11.18 -8.81
N HIS A 81 -12.26 -12.35 -9.21
CA HIS A 81 -13.69 -12.57 -9.46
C HIS A 81 -14.38 -13.28 -8.29
N GLN A 82 -13.62 -13.74 -7.31
CA GLN A 82 -14.13 -14.54 -6.20
C GLN A 82 -14.02 -13.78 -4.88
N PRO A 83 -15.13 -13.71 -4.09
CA PRO A 83 -15.05 -13.06 -2.79
C PRO A 83 -14.51 -14.04 -1.75
N TYR A 84 -13.19 -14.07 -1.57
CA TYR A 84 -12.54 -14.94 -0.58
C TYR A 84 -12.92 -14.63 0.86
N HIS A 85 -13.51 -13.46 1.08
CA HIS A 85 -14.06 -13.04 2.37
C HIS A 85 -15.29 -12.18 2.09
N PRO A 86 -16.34 -12.22 2.95
CA PRO A 86 -17.57 -11.43 2.72
C PRO A 86 -17.32 -9.93 2.53
N ALA A 87 -16.26 -9.39 3.13
CA ALA A 87 -15.91 -7.97 2.97
C ALA A 87 -15.62 -7.58 1.52
N PHE A 88 -15.17 -8.52 0.68
CA PHE A 88 -14.85 -8.27 -0.72
C PHE A 88 -16.05 -8.44 -1.65
N LYS A 89 -17.14 -9.02 -1.16
CA LYS A 89 -18.31 -9.32 -2.00
C LYS A 89 -18.85 -8.12 -2.77
N PRO A 90 -18.97 -6.91 -2.17
CA PRO A 90 -19.46 -5.74 -2.90
C PRO A 90 -18.51 -5.24 -3.98
N PHE A 91 -17.27 -5.70 -3.99
CA PHE A 91 -16.21 -5.14 -4.84
C PHE A 91 -15.80 -6.03 -6.02
N ILE A 92 -16.26 -7.28 -6.08
CA ILE A 92 -15.86 -8.19 -7.15
C ILE A 92 -16.58 -7.84 -8.46
N PRO A 93 -15.90 -7.93 -9.61
CA PRO A 93 -14.46 -8.16 -9.74
C PRO A 93 -13.66 -6.91 -9.37
N TYR A 94 -12.51 -7.11 -8.74
CA TYR A 94 -11.62 -6.00 -8.42
C TYR A 94 -10.19 -6.30 -8.89
N THR A 95 -9.42 -5.24 -9.09
CA THR A 95 -8.05 -5.36 -9.60
C THR A 95 -7.05 -5.26 -8.46
N VAL A 96 -6.11 -6.20 -8.41
CA VAL A 96 -4.93 -6.13 -7.55
C VAL A 96 -3.72 -5.99 -8.46
N ALA A 97 -2.93 -4.97 -8.24
CA ALA A 97 -1.78 -4.67 -9.07
C ALA A 97 -0.48 -4.80 -8.28
N THR A 98 0.56 -5.30 -8.95
CA THR A 98 1.93 -5.12 -8.48
C THR A 98 2.41 -3.78 -8.99
N ILE A 99 2.72 -2.88 -8.06
CA ILE A 99 3.16 -1.53 -8.39
C ILE A 99 4.68 -1.49 -8.28
N GLN A 100 5.32 -1.08 -9.38
CA GLN A 100 6.75 -0.77 -9.36
C GLN A 100 6.89 0.68 -8.93
N LEU A 101 7.37 0.89 -7.70
CA LEU A 101 7.55 2.24 -7.20
C LEU A 101 8.76 2.91 -7.86
N ASP A 102 8.66 4.22 -8.06
CA ASP A 102 9.79 5.01 -8.58
C ASP A 102 10.98 4.94 -7.61
N ASP A 103 10.71 4.73 -6.33
CA ASP A 103 11.75 4.60 -5.29
C ASP A 103 12.50 3.25 -5.32
N GLY A 104 12.02 2.28 -6.08
CA GLY A 104 12.71 0.98 -6.26
C GLY A 104 11.93 -0.26 -5.90
N PRO A 105 11.32 -0.36 -4.71
CA PRO A 105 10.63 -1.60 -4.35
C PRO A 105 9.31 -1.77 -5.10
N ARG A 106 8.79 -3.01 -5.07
CA ARG A 106 7.47 -3.35 -5.59
C ARG A 106 6.54 -3.64 -4.43
N LEU A 107 5.28 -3.28 -4.60
CA LEU A 107 4.25 -3.65 -3.63
C LEU A 107 2.97 -4.08 -4.34
N LEU A 108 2.16 -4.86 -3.63
CA LEU A 108 0.83 -5.25 -4.10
C LEU A 108 -0.20 -4.31 -3.49
N SER A 109 -1.15 -3.88 -4.30
CA SER A 109 -2.24 -3.05 -3.82
C SER A 109 -3.49 -3.23 -4.67
N ALA A 110 -4.64 -3.12 -4.04
CA ALA A 110 -5.89 -3.03 -4.78
C ALA A 110 -6.01 -1.64 -5.42
N MET A 111 -6.64 -1.60 -6.58
CA MET A 111 -6.96 -0.34 -7.25
C MET A 111 -8.23 0.25 -6.64
N LEU A 112 -8.22 1.53 -6.35
CA LEU A 112 -9.35 2.20 -5.69
C LEU A 112 -10.60 2.21 -6.57
N ASP A 113 -10.44 2.53 -7.84
CA ASP A 113 -11.54 2.48 -8.81
C ASP A 113 -11.55 1.09 -9.45
N LEU A 114 -12.41 0.24 -8.91
CA LEU A 114 -12.46 -1.18 -9.26
C LEU A 114 -13.03 -1.42 -10.65
N THR A 115 -13.69 -0.42 -11.24
CA THR A 115 -14.26 -0.52 -12.58
C THR A 115 -13.32 -0.02 -13.66
N THR A 116 -12.25 0.67 -13.29
CA THR A 116 -11.29 1.22 -14.24
C THR A 116 -10.39 0.12 -14.80
N GLU A 117 -10.29 0.07 -16.11
CA GLU A 117 -9.34 -0.82 -16.77
C GLU A 117 -7.92 -0.29 -16.56
N VAL A 118 -7.05 -1.17 -16.05
CA VAL A 118 -5.62 -0.86 -15.92
C VAL A 118 -4.84 -1.61 -16.98
N LYS A 119 -3.70 -1.06 -17.36
CA LYS A 119 -2.79 -1.66 -18.34
C LYS A 119 -1.39 -1.68 -17.75
N ILE A 120 -0.57 -2.60 -18.21
CA ILE A 120 0.85 -2.60 -17.88
C ILE A 120 1.45 -1.25 -18.24
N ASP A 121 2.30 -0.73 -17.37
CA ASP A 121 2.98 0.55 -17.48
C ASP A 121 2.11 1.79 -17.22
N ASP A 122 0.82 1.63 -16.90
CA ASP A 122 -0.01 2.76 -16.47
C ASP A 122 0.61 3.41 -15.23
N ARG A 123 0.70 4.75 -15.24
CA ARG A 123 1.15 5.51 -14.07
C ARG A 123 0.06 5.51 -13.01
N VAL A 124 0.49 5.29 -11.77
CA VAL A 124 -0.42 5.22 -10.62
C VAL A 124 0.13 6.05 -9.47
N LYS A 125 -0.80 6.47 -8.61
CA LYS A 125 -0.47 7.19 -7.37
C LYS A 125 -1.22 6.58 -6.20
N PRO A 126 -0.69 6.72 -4.98
CA PRO A 126 -1.32 6.13 -3.81
C PRO A 126 -2.57 6.90 -3.38
N ARG A 127 -3.51 6.16 -2.83
CA ARG A 127 -4.64 6.68 -2.08
C ARG A 127 -4.65 5.95 -0.74
N ILE A 128 -4.68 6.72 0.33
CA ILE A 128 -4.73 6.15 1.68
C ILE A 128 -6.14 6.38 2.20
N GLU A 129 -6.87 5.28 2.41
CA GLU A 129 -8.26 5.30 2.84
C GLU A 129 -8.37 4.82 4.28
N ARG A 130 -9.09 5.57 5.11
CA ARG A 130 -9.30 5.18 6.49
C ARG A 130 -10.33 4.07 6.59
N ILE A 131 -10.00 3.03 7.35
CA ILE A 131 -10.89 1.88 7.60
C ILE A 131 -11.58 2.06 8.95
N THR A 132 -10.80 2.39 9.97
CA THR A 132 -11.28 2.63 11.35
C THR A 132 -10.72 3.95 11.86
N ALA A 133 -11.03 4.30 13.10
CA ALA A 133 -10.47 5.50 13.73
C ALA A 133 -8.94 5.47 13.82
N SER A 134 -8.33 4.27 13.84
CA SER A 134 -6.88 4.12 14.02
C SER A 134 -6.16 3.45 12.85
N GLU A 135 -6.89 2.92 11.87
CA GLU A 135 -6.28 2.15 10.78
C GLU A 135 -6.67 2.70 9.42
N SER A 136 -5.70 2.73 8.52
CA SER A 136 -5.89 3.12 7.13
C SER A 136 -5.29 2.07 6.20
N MET A 137 -5.80 2.03 4.98
CA MET A 137 -5.39 1.07 3.97
C MET A 137 -4.80 1.81 2.77
N LEU A 138 -3.67 1.32 2.29
CA LEU A 138 -3.06 1.83 1.06
C LEU A 138 -3.75 1.21 -0.14
N MET A 139 -4.24 2.06 -1.03
CA MET A 139 -4.77 1.69 -2.32
C MET A 139 -4.12 2.56 -3.39
N TYR A 140 -4.35 2.22 -4.64
CA TYR A 140 -3.79 2.95 -5.76
C TYR A 140 -4.88 3.35 -6.74
N GLU A 141 -4.64 4.46 -7.45
CA GLU A 141 -5.51 4.93 -8.52
C GLU A 141 -4.66 5.35 -9.72
N LEU A 142 -5.26 5.37 -10.89
CA LEU A 142 -4.57 5.86 -12.08
C LEU A 142 -4.21 7.34 -11.91
N GLU A 143 -2.99 7.69 -12.29
CA GLU A 143 -2.56 9.08 -12.33
C GLU A 143 -3.15 9.71 -13.60
N ARG A 144 -3.99 10.72 -13.41
CA ARG A 144 -4.67 11.40 -14.51
C ARG A 144 -4.14 12.82 -14.64
N TYR A 145 -3.96 13.26 -15.87
CA TYR A 145 -3.50 14.60 -16.20
C TYR A 145 -4.66 15.49 -16.61
#